data_b310f7f2a8b8133b05bcbc621139d984
#
_entry.id   b310f7f2a8b8133b05bcbc621139d984
#
_cell.length_a   1.000
_cell.length_b   1.000
_cell.length_c   1.000
_cell.angle_alpha   90.00
_cell.angle_beta   90.00
_cell.angle_gamma   90.00
#
_symmetry.space_group_name_H-M   'P 1'
#
loop_
_entity.id
_entity.type
_entity.pdbx_description
1 polymer ?
#
loop_
_entity_poly.entity_id
_entity_poly.type
_entity_poly.pdbx_seq_one_letter_code
_entity_poly.pdbx_strand_id
1 'polypeptide(L)'
;MIAMQAHRGVSTENPENTMPAFEAAVRQSYDIIELDVSVTKDMKFVLLHDGCINRTARNNDGTELAEEIRIEDITYSQALNYDFGSSFSKKFKNTRLPLLEDALKLARGNGVYIKIDNKYQCFSKEQKEAFFRLLKPYEKTACLTCSDISEAEYAAGIFSEMNFHFDGAASQGNLKRLSEIIPKDKLTVWLPYENQATSFAKAPFADAETAGLVKKYAKLGIWILSDYSEAEKAVSLGADVIETNGKIKPSRNKGLLADMHTHSVNSHDSQCEIEDMCLSQLERGTEIFAVTDHCDIYSHKDYDIYTPITNAGNTVLKLNEKYGGKCLLLSGAEISEGFWFMEEYRKMHDLLPYDVILGSVHCVRFEGFKMPYSGIDFSEFTVPQIYSYLDAYFDDVEEMLKTTDFDVLAHLTCPLRYITGKYGINVDLNRFDGKITEILKTIIKKGIALEVNTSGYASIKDSMPGREILQKYFETGGYLITLGSDAHIAVNASSDFAKALKTLKKIGFKNIFYFKSRKAHQIAI
;
A
#
# COMPACT_ATOMS: atom_id res chain seq x y z
N MET A 1 -11.83 -8.52 -3.11
CA MET A 1 -10.83 -8.99 -4.10
C MET A 1 -9.94 -10.00 -3.38
N ILE A 2 -9.59 -11.13 -4.01
CA ILE A 2 -8.72 -12.14 -3.41
C ILE A 2 -7.27 -11.69 -3.54
N ALA A 3 -6.47 -11.82 -2.48
CA ALA A 3 -5.04 -11.49 -2.54
C ALA A 3 -4.26 -12.61 -3.26
N MET A 4 -3.27 -12.20 -4.06
CA MET A 4 -2.45 -13.11 -4.85
C MET A 4 -1.03 -13.16 -4.29
N GLN A 5 -0.54 -14.35 -3.99
CA GLN A 5 0.81 -14.59 -3.48
C GLN A 5 1.68 -15.30 -4.52
N ALA A 6 2.87 -14.76 -4.75
CA ALA A 6 3.88 -15.34 -5.63
C ALA A 6 4.84 -16.21 -4.82
N HIS A 7 4.77 -17.54 -4.97
CA HIS A 7 5.62 -18.52 -4.29
C HIS A 7 7.07 -18.45 -4.80
N ARG A 8 7.98 -18.01 -3.93
CA ARG A 8 9.40 -17.69 -4.24
C ARG A 8 9.55 -16.66 -5.35
N GLY A 9 8.59 -15.70 -5.42
CA GLY A 9 8.43 -14.80 -6.54
C GLY A 9 7.73 -15.44 -7.74
N VAL A 10 7.82 -14.84 -8.94
CA VAL A 10 7.29 -15.42 -10.19
C VAL A 10 8.27 -16.48 -10.70
N SER A 11 8.30 -17.63 -10.03
CA SER A 11 9.29 -18.69 -10.20
C SER A 11 9.12 -19.53 -11.47
N THR A 12 7.99 -19.41 -12.19
CA THR A 12 7.82 -20.01 -13.53
C THR A 12 8.52 -19.24 -14.64
N GLU A 13 8.82 -17.97 -14.44
CA GLU A 13 9.43 -17.10 -15.44
C GLU A 13 10.84 -16.62 -15.06
N ASN A 14 11.22 -16.80 -13.78
CA ASN A 14 12.47 -16.30 -13.20
C ASN A 14 13.05 -17.32 -12.21
N PRO A 15 14.36 -17.29 -11.94
CA PRO A 15 14.94 -18.15 -10.91
C PRO A 15 14.34 -17.85 -9.54
N GLU A 16 13.89 -18.90 -8.84
CA GLU A 16 13.23 -18.81 -7.53
C GLU A 16 14.10 -18.11 -6.47
N ASN A 17 13.48 -17.43 -5.51
CA ASN A 17 14.15 -16.74 -4.40
C ASN A 17 15.24 -15.75 -4.85
N THR A 18 15.05 -15.09 -6.00
CA THR A 18 15.99 -14.09 -6.53
C THR A 18 15.32 -12.74 -6.76
N MET A 19 16.12 -11.67 -6.80
CA MET A 19 15.59 -10.34 -7.09
C MET A 19 14.81 -10.26 -8.41
N PRO A 20 15.27 -10.87 -9.55
CA PRO A 20 14.46 -10.93 -10.77
C PRO A 20 13.06 -11.53 -10.59
N ALA A 21 12.90 -12.58 -9.76
CA ALA A 21 11.61 -13.20 -9.48
C ALA A 21 10.70 -12.27 -8.65
N PHE A 22 11.26 -11.53 -7.69
CA PHE A 22 10.52 -10.60 -6.85
C PHE A 22 10.13 -9.33 -7.61
N GLU A 23 11.03 -8.78 -8.41
CA GLU A 23 10.72 -7.65 -9.30
C GLU A 23 9.65 -8.03 -10.32
N ALA A 24 9.64 -9.27 -10.82
CA ALA A 24 8.57 -9.76 -11.68
C ALA A 24 7.24 -9.84 -10.93
N ALA A 25 7.22 -10.27 -9.66
CA ALA A 25 6.02 -10.29 -8.84
C ALA A 25 5.47 -8.87 -8.63
N VAL A 26 6.32 -7.89 -8.35
CA VAL A 26 5.96 -6.49 -8.27
C VAL A 26 5.38 -5.98 -9.61
N ARG A 27 6.09 -6.22 -10.73
CA ARG A 27 5.62 -5.81 -12.07
C ARG A 27 4.31 -6.45 -12.48
N GLN A 28 4.08 -7.71 -12.09
CA GLN A 28 2.85 -8.46 -12.38
C GLN A 28 1.78 -8.27 -11.32
N SER A 29 2.10 -7.48 -10.29
CA SER A 29 1.10 -6.97 -9.36
C SER A 29 0.56 -7.98 -8.35
N TYR A 30 1.40 -8.88 -7.93
CA TYR A 30 1.11 -9.70 -6.77
C TYR A 30 1.06 -8.86 -5.49
N ASP A 31 0.14 -9.21 -4.60
CA ASP A 31 -0.04 -8.53 -3.31
C ASP A 31 1.01 -8.97 -2.30
N ILE A 32 1.45 -10.23 -2.41
CA ILE A 32 2.38 -10.86 -1.47
C ILE A 32 3.47 -11.59 -2.27
N ILE A 33 4.71 -11.47 -1.84
CA ILE A 33 5.83 -12.29 -2.30
C ILE A 33 6.19 -13.24 -1.16
N GLU A 34 6.11 -14.52 -1.42
CA GLU A 34 6.61 -15.52 -0.49
C GLU A 34 8.09 -15.81 -0.78
N LEU A 35 8.86 -16.09 0.27
CA LEU A 35 10.27 -16.38 0.19
C LEU A 35 10.77 -17.24 1.35
N ASP A 36 11.86 -17.98 1.07
CA ASP A 36 12.55 -18.83 2.02
C ASP A 36 13.83 -18.16 2.54
N VAL A 37 14.04 -18.16 3.85
CA VAL A 37 15.22 -17.57 4.48
C VAL A 37 16.18 -18.65 4.99
N SER A 38 17.45 -18.51 4.66
CA SER A 38 18.58 -19.30 5.19
C SER A 38 19.63 -18.36 5.80
N VAL A 39 20.56 -18.93 6.58
CA VAL A 39 21.64 -18.18 7.26
C VAL A 39 23.00 -18.66 6.78
N THR A 40 23.86 -17.73 6.40
CA THR A 40 25.26 -18.01 6.07
C THR A 40 26.11 -18.16 7.33
N LYS A 41 27.33 -18.69 7.18
CA LYS A 41 28.33 -18.83 8.26
C LYS A 41 28.62 -17.52 9.00
N ASP A 42 28.59 -16.38 8.30
CA ASP A 42 28.81 -15.04 8.85
C ASP A 42 27.53 -14.31 9.23
N MET A 43 26.45 -15.07 9.54
CA MET A 43 25.19 -14.54 10.08
C MET A 43 24.46 -13.58 9.12
N LYS A 44 24.57 -13.77 7.80
CA LYS A 44 23.73 -13.04 6.82
C LYS A 44 22.48 -13.83 6.51
N PHE A 45 21.33 -13.17 6.52
CA PHE A 45 20.06 -13.77 6.11
C PHE A 45 19.91 -13.64 4.60
N VAL A 46 19.92 -14.79 3.93
CA VAL A 46 19.88 -14.91 2.47
C VAL A 46 18.64 -15.68 2.02
N LEU A 47 18.29 -15.57 0.75
CA LEU A 47 17.06 -16.15 0.21
C LEU A 47 17.37 -17.45 -0.55
N LEU A 48 17.11 -18.56 0.09
CA LEU A 48 17.40 -19.90 -0.41
C LEU A 48 16.46 -20.92 0.22
N HIS A 49 15.83 -21.77 -0.63
CA HIS A 49 14.94 -22.82 -0.15
C HIS A 49 15.67 -23.99 0.47
N ASP A 50 16.71 -24.51 -0.20
CA ASP A 50 17.43 -25.71 0.23
C ASP A 50 18.55 -25.34 1.22
N GLY A 51 18.98 -26.30 2.05
CA GLY A 51 20.17 -26.15 2.89
C GLY A 51 21.47 -26.06 2.08
N CYS A 52 21.45 -26.56 0.82
CA CYS A 52 22.58 -26.56 -0.12
C CYS A 52 22.28 -25.70 -1.33
N ILE A 53 23.29 -25.03 -1.88
CA ILE A 53 23.14 -24.17 -3.05
C ILE A 53 23.06 -24.90 -4.38
N ASN A 54 23.43 -26.19 -4.43
CA ASN A 54 23.70 -26.97 -5.65
C ASN A 54 22.56 -27.02 -6.67
N ARG A 55 21.30 -27.06 -6.22
CA ARG A 55 20.15 -27.13 -7.13
C ARG A 55 19.98 -25.82 -7.93
N THR A 56 20.15 -24.69 -7.28
CA THR A 56 19.88 -23.37 -7.86
C THR A 56 21.12 -22.61 -8.29
N ALA A 57 22.32 -22.99 -7.83
CA ALA A 57 23.57 -22.32 -8.17
C ALA A 57 24.38 -23.07 -9.24
N ARG A 58 25.22 -22.33 -9.95
CA ARG A 58 26.23 -22.78 -10.88
C ARG A 58 27.53 -22.05 -10.62
N ASN A 59 28.66 -22.63 -11.08
CA ASN A 59 29.92 -21.90 -11.22
C ASN A 59 29.74 -20.71 -12.18
N ASN A 60 30.59 -19.69 -12.09
CA ASN A 60 30.50 -18.51 -12.98
C ASN A 60 30.68 -18.84 -14.47
N ASP A 61 31.29 -19.97 -14.80
CA ASP A 61 31.38 -20.49 -16.18
C ASP A 61 30.10 -21.22 -16.64
N GLY A 62 29.14 -21.45 -15.72
CA GLY A 62 27.87 -22.13 -15.97
C GLY A 62 27.88 -23.62 -15.71
N THR A 63 28.99 -24.19 -15.25
CA THR A 63 29.08 -25.61 -14.89
C THR A 63 28.40 -25.91 -13.56
N GLU A 64 28.00 -27.17 -13.36
CA GLU A 64 27.46 -27.65 -12.09
C GLU A 64 28.53 -27.67 -11.00
N LEU A 65 28.08 -27.56 -9.74
CA LEU A 65 28.96 -27.67 -8.59
C LEU A 65 29.33 -29.13 -8.35
N ALA A 66 30.63 -29.42 -8.29
CA ALA A 66 31.13 -30.79 -8.15
C ALA A 66 30.86 -31.41 -6.77
N GLU A 67 30.82 -30.57 -5.72
CA GLU A 67 30.60 -30.98 -4.34
C GLU A 67 29.37 -30.33 -3.77
N GLU A 68 28.75 -30.94 -2.75
CA GLU A 68 27.66 -30.35 -2.02
C GLU A 68 28.16 -29.17 -1.18
N ILE A 69 27.56 -28.01 -1.35
CA ILE A 69 27.91 -26.77 -0.63
C ILE A 69 26.71 -26.33 0.21
N ARG A 70 26.85 -26.45 1.52
CA ARG A 70 25.82 -25.97 2.47
C ARG A 70 25.99 -24.49 2.68
N ILE A 71 24.88 -23.79 2.69
CA ILE A 71 24.87 -22.32 2.85
C ILE A 71 25.40 -21.89 4.22
N GLU A 72 25.18 -22.68 5.25
CA GLU A 72 25.65 -22.43 6.61
C GLU A 72 27.16 -22.58 6.79
N ASP A 73 27.85 -23.25 5.87
CA ASP A 73 29.29 -23.49 5.92
C ASP A 73 30.10 -22.40 5.21
N ILE A 74 29.45 -21.55 4.40
CA ILE A 74 30.10 -20.50 3.63
C ILE A 74 29.66 -19.10 4.07
N THR A 75 30.56 -18.14 3.94
CA THR A 75 30.23 -16.73 4.17
C THR A 75 29.42 -16.17 2.99
N TYR A 76 28.70 -15.07 3.22
CA TYR A 76 27.99 -14.39 2.14
C TYR A 76 28.92 -13.98 1.00
N SER A 77 30.12 -13.48 1.32
CA SER A 77 31.13 -13.14 0.31
C SER A 77 31.53 -14.35 -0.55
N GLN A 78 31.62 -15.55 0.03
CA GLN A 78 31.87 -16.79 -0.72
C GLN A 78 30.66 -17.18 -1.57
N ALA A 79 29.43 -17.02 -1.05
CA ALA A 79 28.20 -17.30 -1.80
C ALA A 79 28.05 -16.41 -3.05
N LEU A 80 28.55 -15.17 -3.02
CA LEU A 80 28.56 -14.26 -4.17
C LEU A 80 29.45 -14.72 -5.33
N ASN A 81 30.30 -15.75 -5.16
CA ASN A 81 31.09 -16.35 -6.24
C ASN A 81 30.27 -17.32 -7.12
N TYR A 82 29.03 -17.59 -6.79
CA TYR A 82 28.16 -18.48 -7.55
C TYR A 82 27.07 -17.71 -8.30
N ASP A 83 26.58 -18.32 -9.38
CA ASP A 83 25.51 -17.80 -10.22
C ASP A 83 24.20 -18.56 -9.93
N PHE A 84 23.22 -17.86 -9.38
CA PHE A 84 21.90 -18.40 -9.02
C PHE A 84 20.84 -18.23 -10.12
N GLY A 85 21.23 -17.79 -11.30
CA GLY A 85 20.31 -17.57 -12.43
C GLY A 85 20.50 -18.55 -13.57
N SER A 86 21.74 -18.97 -13.90
CA SER A 86 22.04 -19.82 -15.04
C SER A 86 21.45 -21.21 -14.93
N SER A 87 21.19 -21.72 -13.72
CA SER A 87 20.46 -22.98 -13.50
C SER A 87 19.05 -22.96 -14.06
N PHE A 88 18.41 -21.81 -14.04
CA PHE A 88 17.08 -21.58 -14.60
C PHE A 88 17.15 -21.30 -16.12
N SER A 89 17.96 -20.32 -16.51
CA SER A 89 18.15 -19.96 -17.92
C SER A 89 19.38 -19.07 -18.10
N LYS A 90 20.09 -19.21 -19.24
CA LYS A 90 21.24 -18.36 -19.62
C LYS A 90 20.91 -16.85 -19.60
N LYS A 91 19.64 -16.48 -19.79
CA LYS A 91 19.15 -15.11 -19.69
C LYS A 91 19.43 -14.46 -18.33
N PHE A 92 19.47 -15.28 -17.28
CA PHE A 92 19.66 -14.83 -15.90
C PHE A 92 21.10 -15.04 -15.39
N LYS A 93 22.05 -15.25 -16.30
CA LYS A 93 23.47 -15.36 -15.93
C LYS A 93 23.90 -14.18 -15.07
N ASN A 94 24.75 -14.44 -14.08
CA ASN A 94 25.24 -13.49 -13.08
C ASN A 94 24.19 -13.03 -12.04
N THR A 95 23.06 -13.71 -11.90
CA THR A 95 22.16 -13.48 -10.77
C THR A 95 22.84 -13.90 -9.47
N ARG A 96 22.87 -13.02 -8.49
CA ARG A 96 23.48 -13.27 -7.17
C ARG A 96 22.45 -13.67 -6.14
N LEU A 97 22.89 -14.39 -5.12
CA LEU A 97 22.08 -14.73 -3.96
C LEU A 97 21.65 -13.43 -3.24
N PRO A 98 20.34 -13.13 -3.09
CA PRO A 98 19.91 -11.91 -2.45
C PRO A 98 19.99 -12.00 -0.93
N LEU A 99 20.18 -10.84 -0.29
CA LEU A 99 19.90 -10.68 1.13
C LEU A 99 18.39 -10.53 1.36
N LEU A 100 17.90 -11.02 2.49
CA LEU A 100 16.52 -10.78 2.92
C LEU A 100 16.18 -9.29 2.96
N GLU A 101 17.12 -8.47 3.43
CA GLU A 101 16.92 -7.02 3.53
C GLU A 101 16.64 -6.36 2.18
N ASP A 102 17.23 -6.86 1.08
CA ASP A 102 17.01 -6.33 -0.27
C ASP A 102 15.56 -6.60 -0.72
N ALA A 103 15.04 -7.81 -0.46
CA ALA A 103 13.64 -8.13 -0.75
C ALA A 103 12.66 -7.32 0.12
N LEU A 104 12.98 -7.13 1.40
CA LEU A 104 12.16 -6.30 2.30
C LEU A 104 12.12 -4.83 1.86
N LYS A 105 13.24 -4.27 1.41
CA LYS A 105 13.30 -2.91 0.84
C LYS A 105 12.51 -2.80 -0.46
N LEU A 106 12.67 -3.77 -1.37
CA LEU A 106 11.90 -3.82 -2.62
C LEU A 106 10.40 -3.84 -2.33
N ALA A 107 9.95 -4.72 -1.45
CA ALA A 107 8.55 -4.88 -1.12
C ALA A 107 7.96 -3.61 -0.49
N ARG A 108 8.63 -3.06 0.52
CA ARG A 108 8.21 -1.80 1.17
C ARG A 108 8.16 -0.64 0.18
N GLY A 109 9.15 -0.53 -0.71
CA GLY A 109 9.20 0.51 -1.74
C GLY A 109 8.13 0.39 -2.83
N ASN A 110 7.38 -0.73 -2.87
CA ASN A 110 6.33 -0.98 -3.87
C ASN A 110 4.96 -1.33 -3.25
N GLY A 111 4.82 -1.23 -1.92
CA GLY A 111 3.55 -1.54 -1.24
C GLY A 111 3.14 -3.02 -1.30
N VAL A 112 4.11 -3.93 -1.45
CA VAL A 112 3.89 -5.38 -1.49
C VAL A 112 4.27 -5.99 -0.15
N TYR A 113 3.57 -7.03 0.30
CA TYR A 113 3.93 -7.75 1.51
C TYR A 113 4.97 -8.84 1.23
N ILE A 114 5.85 -9.10 2.18
CA ILE A 114 6.72 -10.27 2.20
C ILE A 114 6.18 -11.31 3.17
N LYS A 115 5.83 -12.51 2.68
CA LYS A 115 5.58 -13.67 3.54
C LYS A 115 6.88 -14.47 3.67
N ILE A 116 7.37 -14.60 4.88
CA ILE A 116 8.56 -15.38 5.19
C ILE A 116 8.11 -16.78 5.63
N ASP A 117 8.63 -17.81 4.94
CA ASP A 117 8.35 -19.19 5.25
C ASP A 117 8.85 -19.62 6.65
N ASN A 118 8.30 -20.69 7.18
CA ASN A 118 8.49 -21.16 8.57
C ASN A 118 9.90 -21.68 8.90
N LYS A 119 10.82 -21.76 7.93
CA LYS A 119 12.19 -22.29 8.11
C LYS A 119 13.00 -21.59 9.20
N TYR A 120 12.74 -20.31 9.47
CA TYR A 120 13.38 -19.56 10.56
C TYR A 120 13.15 -20.22 11.94
N GLN A 121 12.15 -21.08 12.08
CA GLN A 121 11.88 -21.79 13.33
C GLN A 121 13.02 -22.75 13.70
N CYS A 122 13.79 -23.20 12.70
CA CYS A 122 14.98 -24.04 12.90
C CYS A 122 16.23 -23.24 13.28
N PHE A 123 16.17 -21.92 13.29
CA PHE A 123 17.31 -21.08 13.66
C PHE A 123 17.69 -21.24 15.13
N SER A 124 18.99 -21.13 15.44
CA SER A 124 19.44 -21.03 16.81
C SER A 124 18.84 -19.81 17.51
N LYS A 125 18.88 -19.78 18.84
CA LYS A 125 18.36 -18.64 19.60
C LYS A 125 19.03 -17.33 19.16
N GLU A 126 20.34 -17.32 18.98
CA GLU A 126 21.08 -16.13 18.54
C GLU A 126 20.67 -15.70 17.13
N GLN A 127 20.50 -16.64 16.21
CA GLN A 127 20.02 -16.40 14.84
C GLN A 127 18.60 -15.82 14.85
N LYS A 128 17.66 -16.38 15.66
CA LYS A 128 16.29 -15.83 15.81
C LYS A 128 16.28 -14.41 16.36
N GLU A 129 17.08 -14.13 17.38
CA GLU A 129 17.16 -12.79 17.94
C GLU A 129 17.69 -11.76 16.92
N ALA A 130 18.72 -12.13 16.14
CA ALA A 130 19.25 -11.30 15.07
C ALA A 130 18.23 -11.11 13.93
N PHE A 131 17.55 -12.17 13.55
CA PHE A 131 16.50 -12.18 12.52
C PHE A 131 15.32 -11.26 12.91
N PHE A 132 14.82 -11.36 14.13
CA PHE A 132 13.71 -10.55 14.61
C PHE A 132 14.10 -9.07 14.75
N ARG A 133 15.35 -8.76 15.15
CA ARG A 133 15.86 -7.37 15.10
C ARG A 133 15.87 -6.80 13.69
N LEU A 134 16.26 -7.61 12.69
CA LEU A 134 16.24 -7.20 11.29
C LEU A 134 14.81 -6.96 10.79
N LEU A 135 13.84 -7.79 11.19
CA LEU A 135 12.45 -7.67 10.77
C LEU A 135 11.68 -6.52 11.43
N LYS A 136 12.07 -6.09 12.64
CA LYS A 136 11.30 -5.11 13.42
C LYS A 136 10.96 -3.81 12.65
N PRO A 137 11.87 -3.21 11.85
CA PRO A 137 11.54 -2.04 11.03
C PRO A 137 10.56 -2.32 9.87
N TYR A 138 10.28 -3.58 9.59
CA TYR A 138 9.44 -4.04 8.47
C TYR A 138 8.15 -4.73 8.93
N GLU A 139 7.82 -4.70 10.23
CA GLU A 139 6.67 -5.45 10.78
C GLU A 139 5.32 -5.13 10.13
N LYS A 140 5.16 -3.95 9.53
CA LYS A 140 3.94 -3.58 8.79
C LYS A 140 3.87 -4.14 7.36
N THR A 141 5.00 -4.58 6.80
CA THR A 141 5.08 -5.08 5.41
C THR A 141 5.66 -6.49 5.31
N ALA A 142 6.16 -7.05 6.41
CA ALA A 142 6.58 -8.44 6.52
C ALA A 142 5.51 -9.26 7.25
N CYS A 143 5.38 -10.52 6.86
CA CYS A 143 4.51 -11.52 7.49
C CYS A 143 5.36 -12.74 7.85
N LEU A 144 5.17 -13.29 9.04
CA LEU A 144 5.84 -14.52 9.47
C LEU A 144 4.91 -15.73 9.37
N THR A 145 5.42 -16.84 8.85
CA THR A 145 4.71 -18.12 8.86
C THR A 145 5.13 -18.94 10.07
N CYS A 146 4.17 -19.41 10.86
CA CYS A 146 4.38 -20.31 11.98
C CYS A 146 3.72 -21.67 11.69
N SER A 147 4.35 -22.78 12.11
CA SER A 147 3.81 -24.13 11.96
C SER A 147 3.32 -24.73 13.29
N ASP A 148 3.59 -24.07 14.40
CA ASP A 148 3.06 -24.44 15.73
C ASP A 148 2.64 -23.20 16.55
N ILE A 149 1.83 -23.47 17.58
CA ILE A 149 1.20 -22.43 18.41
C ILE A 149 2.24 -21.69 19.26
N SER A 150 3.23 -22.40 19.80
CA SER A 150 4.22 -21.79 20.70
C SER A 150 5.09 -20.78 19.96
N GLU A 151 5.44 -21.05 18.70
CA GLU A 151 6.16 -20.10 17.86
C GLU A 151 5.27 -18.89 17.49
N ALA A 152 3.99 -19.13 17.22
CA ALA A 152 3.04 -18.05 16.96
C ALA A 152 2.87 -17.12 18.18
N GLU A 153 2.75 -17.70 19.39
CA GLU A 153 2.70 -16.94 20.65
C GLU A 153 3.98 -16.10 20.86
N TYR A 154 5.14 -16.73 20.65
CA TYR A 154 6.43 -16.06 20.82
C TYR A 154 6.61 -14.91 19.86
N ALA A 155 6.34 -15.13 18.57
CA ALA A 155 6.48 -14.09 17.56
C ALA A 155 5.44 -12.96 17.72
N ALA A 156 4.19 -13.28 18.04
CA ALA A 156 3.16 -12.28 18.29
C ALA A 156 3.45 -11.41 19.53
N GLY A 157 4.13 -11.96 20.52
CA GLY A 157 4.61 -11.20 21.69
C GLY A 157 5.68 -10.14 21.34
N ILE A 158 6.37 -10.28 20.20
CA ILE A 158 7.41 -9.35 19.73
C ILE A 158 6.87 -8.36 18.70
N PHE A 159 5.99 -8.81 17.79
CA PHE A 159 5.52 -8.04 16.65
C PHE A 159 4.04 -7.69 16.79
N SER A 160 3.73 -6.49 17.25
CA SER A 160 2.34 -6.04 17.46
C SER A 160 1.62 -5.64 16.18
N GLU A 161 2.38 -5.19 15.15
CA GLU A 161 1.82 -4.70 13.89
C GLU A 161 1.91 -5.69 12.73
N MET A 162 2.58 -6.83 12.92
CA MET A 162 2.82 -7.83 11.88
C MET A 162 1.59 -8.68 11.59
N ASN A 163 1.43 -9.07 10.33
CA ASN A 163 0.51 -10.13 9.94
C ASN A 163 1.19 -11.49 10.09
N PHE A 164 0.41 -12.50 10.51
CA PHE A 164 0.90 -13.85 10.73
C PHE A 164 0.23 -14.84 9.79
N HIS A 165 1.01 -15.80 9.33
CA HIS A 165 0.55 -16.93 8.55
C HIS A 165 0.74 -18.20 9.37
N PHE A 166 -0.17 -19.16 9.25
CA PHE A 166 -0.08 -20.44 9.94
C PHE A 166 -0.31 -21.58 8.95
N ASP A 167 0.65 -22.48 8.86
CA ASP A 167 0.64 -23.67 7.99
C ASP A 167 0.67 -25.00 8.77
N GLY A 168 0.45 -24.92 10.09
CA GLY A 168 0.33 -26.08 10.96
C GLY A 168 -1.02 -26.76 10.90
N ALA A 169 -1.27 -27.69 11.82
CA ALA A 169 -2.53 -28.43 11.90
C ALA A 169 -3.73 -27.51 12.17
N ALA A 170 -4.64 -27.39 11.20
CA ALA A 170 -5.84 -26.53 11.26
C ALA A 170 -6.99 -27.21 12.05
N SER A 171 -6.70 -27.78 13.23
CA SER A 171 -7.72 -28.31 14.12
C SER A 171 -8.52 -27.19 14.80
N GLN A 172 -9.76 -27.48 15.20
CA GLN A 172 -10.60 -26.50 15.89
C GLN A 172 -9.93 -25.96 17.17
N GLY A 173 -9.21 -26.81 17.92
CA GLY A 173 -8.46 -26.39 19.12
C GLY A 173 -7.34 -25.40 18.79
N ASN A 174 -6.53 -25.70 17.77
CA ASN A 174 -5.45 -24.82 17.33
C ASN A 174 -5.99 -23.49 16.80
N LEU A 175 -7.02 -23.53 15.97
CA LEU A 175 -7.62 -22.32 15.38
C LEU A 175 -8.21 -21.40 16.45
N LYS A 176 -8.89 -22.00 17.45
CA LYS A 176 -9.39 -21.25 18.60
C LYS A 176 -8.25 -20.59 19.37
N ARG A 177 -7.19 -21.35 19.68
CA ARG A 177 -6.04 -20.83 20.42
C ARG A 177 -5.32 -19.71 19.65
N LEU A 178 -5.11 -19.89 18.34
CA LEU A 178 -4.51 -18.84 17.48
C LEU A 178 -5.33 -17.56 17.49
N SER A 179 -6.66 -17.66 17.45
CA SER A 179 -7.55 -16.49 17.46
C SER A 179 -7.57 -15.72 18.80
N GLU A 180 -7.13 -16.37 19.89
CA GLU A 180 -6.93 -15.72 21.20
C GLU A 180 -5.61 -14.92 21.25
N ILE A 181 -4.62 -15.27 20.39
CA ILE A 181 -3.28 -14.68 20.35
C ILE A 181 -3.19 -13.60 19.27
N ILE A 182 -3.75 -13.88 18.09
CA ILE A 182 -3.61 -13.05 16.88
C ILE A 182 -5.00 -12.64 16.41
N PRO A 183 -5.26 -11.34 16.22
CA PRO A 183 -6.53 -10.86 15.67
C PRO A 183 -6.84 -11.51 14.31
N LYS A 184 -8.10 -11.82 14.07
CA LYS A 184 -8.57 -12.52 12.86
C LYS A 184 -8.12 -11.82 11.55
N ASP A 185 -8.10 -10.52 11.54
CA ASP A 185 -7.70 -9.71 10.38
C ASP A 185 -6.19 -9.72 10.13
N LYS A 186 -5.39 -10.12 11.12
CA LYS A 186 -3.93 -10.29 11.03
C LYS A 186 -3.48 -11.75 10.86
N LEU A 187 -4.39 -12.72 10.92
CA LEU A 187 -4.07 -14.14 10.83
C LEU A 187 -4.57 -14.74 9.52
N THR A 188 -3.70 -15.41 8.77
CA THR A 188 -4.03 -16.23 7.60
C THR A 188 -3.62 -17.67 7.87
N VAL A 189 -4.58 -18.62 7.79
CA VAL A 189 -4.32 -20.05 7.93
C VAL A 189 -4.32 -20.69 6.54
N TRP A 190 -3.30 -21.48 6.26
CA TRP A 190 -3.05 -22.06 4.95
C TRP A 190 -3.52 -23.52 4.89
N LEU A 191 -4.27 -23.83 3.82
CA LEU A 191 -4.67 -25.19 3.48
C LEU A 191 -4.03 -25.59 2.14
N PRO A 192 -3.50 -26.84 2.03
CA PRO A 192 -3.02 -27.35 0.74
C PRO A 192 -4.18 -27.61 -0.20
N TYR A 193 -3.99 -27.36 -1.50
CA TYR A 193 -4.94 -27.79 -2.51
C TYR A 193 -4.87 -29.30 -2.74
N GLU A 194 -5.97 -29.93 -3.17
CA GLU A 194 -6.18 -31.39 -3.20
C GLU A 194 -5.14 -32.23 -3.94
N ASN A 195 -4.41 -31.64 -4.90
CA ASN A 195 -3.40 -32.32 -5.71
C ASN A 195 -1.95 -32.15 -5.22
N GLN A 196 -1.76 -31.49 -4.08
CA GLN A 196 -0.42 -31.30 -3.52
C GLN A 196 0.02 -32.54 -2.73
N ALA A 197 1.15 -33.13 -3.12
CA ALA A 197 1.75 -34.23 -2.36
C ALA A 197 2.22 -33.72 -0.99
N THR A 198 1.54 -34.10 0.07
CA THR A 198 1.61 -33.44 1.35
C THR A 198 2.33 -34.24 2.43
N SER A 199 3.49 -34.82 2.14
CA SER A 199 4.37 -35.30 3.21
C SER A 199 4.76 -34.19 4.21
N PHE A 200 4.57 -32.94 3.85
CA PHE A 200 4.89 -31.75 4.65
C PHE A 200 3.68 -31.01 5.20
N ALA A 201 2.50 -31.15 4.61
CA ALA A 201 1.31 -30.43 5.09
C ALA A 201 0.76 -31.05 6.37
N LYS A 202 0.75 -30.29 7.45
CA LYS A 202 0.10 -30.66 8.71
C LYS A 202 -1.40 -30.37 8.69
N ALA A 203 -1.87 -29.53 7.77
CA ALA A 203 -3.28 -29.20 7.58
C ALA A 203 -3.95 -30.20 6.63
N PRO A 204 -5.27 -30.47 6.77
CA PRO A 204 -6.05 -31.21 5.80
C PRO A 204 -6.17 -30.43 4.48
N PHE A 205 -6.52 -31.12 3.40
CA PHE A 205 -6.82 -30.48 2.12
C PHE A 205 -7.96 -29.47 2.24
N ALA A 206 -7.93 -28.45 1.38
CA ALA A 206 -8.96 -27.44 1.31
C ALA A 206 -10.26 -28.04 0.74
N ASP A 207 -11.27 -28.15 1.59
CA ASP A 207 -12.65 -28.49 1.25
C ASP A 207 -13.62 -27.54 1.94
N ALA A 208 -14.92 -27.69 1.69
CA ALA A 208 -15.93 -26.79 2.25
C ALA A 208 -15.99 -26.82 3.79
N GLU A 209 -15.74 -27.98 4.43
CA GLU A 209 -15.77 -28.14 5.87
C GLU A 209 -14.56 -27.46 6.52
N THR A 210 -13.35 -27.81 6.07
CA THR A 210 -12.10 -27.26 6.61
C THR A 210 -11.97 -25.77 6.30
N ALA A 211 -12.34 -25.32 5.10
CA ALA A 211 -12.38 -23.92 4.74
C ALA A 211 -13.36 -23.13 5.62
N GLY A 212 -14.58 -23.67 5.82
CA GLY A 212 -15.59 -23.10 6.71
C GLY A 212 -15.13 -23.03 8.16
N LEU A 213 -14.37 -24.03 8.64
CA LEU A 213 -13.79 -24.03 9.97
C LEU A 213 -12.73 -22.93 10.12
N VAL A 214 -11.78 -22.82 9.17
CA VAL A 214 -10.74 -21.78 9.18
C VAL A 214 -11.35 -20.39 9.18
N LYS A 215 -12.33 -20.15 8.32
CA LYS A 215 -13.02 -18.83 8.16
C LYS A 215 -13.69 -18.32 9.43
N LYS A 216 -14.02 -19.18 10.39
CA LYS A 216 -14.54 -18.75 11.70
C LYS A 216 -13.49 -17.97 12.50
N TYR A 217 -12.21 -18.34 12.38
CA TYR A 217 -11.13 -17.88 13.25
C TYR A 217 -10.06 -17.02 12.55
N ALA A 218 -9.90 -17.15 11.22
CA ALA A 218 -8.81 -16.56 10.46
C ALA A 218 -9.24 -16.22 9.03
N LYS A 219 -8.35 -15.59 8.27
CA LYS A 219 -8.39 -15.59 6.80
C LYS A 219 -7.95 -16.95 6.28
N LEU A 220 -8.49 -17.33 5.13
CA LEU A 220 -8.16 -18.58 4.46
C LEU A 220 -7.14 -18.36 3.34
N GLY A 221 -5.99 -18.99 3.42
CA GLY A 221 -5.02 -19.13 2.32
C GLY A 221 -5.06 -20.52 1.71
N ILE A 222 -4.94 -20.65 0.38
CA ILE A 222 -4.86 -21.95 -0.31
C ILE A 222 -3.61 -21.97 -1.21
N TRP A 223 -2.80 -23.03 -1.10
CA TRP A 223 -1.51 -23.23 -1.79
C TRP A 223 -1.38 -24.64 -2.38
N ILE A 224 -0.59 -24.90 -3.41
CA ILE A 224 -0.11 -24.00 -4.47
C ILE A 224 -0.97 -24.28 -5.69
N LEU A 225 -1.55 -23.24 -6.30
CA LEU A 225 -2.46 -23.39 -7.42
C LEU A 225 -1.69 -23.30 -8.75
N SER A 226 -2.03 -24.18 -9.69
CA SER A 226 -1.34 -24.36 -10.95
C SER A 226 -2.05 -23.77 -12.16
N ASP A 227 -3.37 -23.58 -12.08
CA ASP A 227 -4.19 -23.03 -13.17
C ASP A 227 -5.41 -22.26 -12.66
N TYR A 228 -6.11 -21.59 -13.57
CA TYR A 228 -7.27 -20.76 -13.26
C TYR A 228 -8.48 -21.56 -12.74
N SER A 229 -8.65 -22.84 -13.14
CA SER A 229 -9.76 -23.65 -12.65
C SER A 229 -9.59 -24.01 -11.16
N GLU A 230 -8.35 -24.24 -10.72
CA GLU A 230 -8.00 -24.41 -9.32
C GLU A 230 -8.24 -23.10 -8.53
N ALA A 231 -7.91 -21.94 -9.13
CA ALA A 231 -8.17 -20.66 -8.53
C ALA A 231 -9.68 -20.40 -8.35
N GLU A 232 -10.51 -20.74 -9.35
CA GLU A 232 -11.98 -20.62 -9.25
C GLU A 232 -12.54 -21.49 -8.12
N LYS A 233 -12.05 -22.73 -7.98
CA LYS A 233 -12.43 -23.59 -6.86
C LYS A 233 -11.98 -23.01 -5.50
N ALA A 234 -10.76 -22.50 -5.39
CA ALA A 234 -10.27 -21.85 -4.18
C ALA A 234 -11.13 -20.63 -3.81
N VAL A 235 -11.52 -19.82 -4.80
CA VAL A 235 -12.46 -18.70 -4.61
C VAL A 235 -13.82 -19.19 -4.12
N SER A 236 -14.36 -20.26 -4.71
CA SER A 236 -15.65 -20.83 -4.29
C SER A 236 -15.64 -21.38 -2.86
N LEU A 237 -14.49 -21.80 -2.35
CA LEU A 237 -14.26 -22.18 -0.95
C LEU A 237 -14.12 -20.95 -0.02
N GLY A 238 -14.13 -19.75 -0.57
CA GLY A 238 -14.01 -18.50 0.19
C GLY A 238 -12.57 -18.13 0.57
N ALA A 239 -11.57 -18.53 -0.24
CA ALA A 239 -10.18 -18.14 -0.01
C ALA A 239 -10.04 -16.61 0.01
N ASP A 240 -9.27 -16.10 0.96
CA ASP A 240 -8.89 -14.69 1.07
C ASP A 240 -7.54 -14.43 0.37
N VAL A 241 -6.69 -15.48 0.31
CA VAL A 241 -5.37 -15.45 -0.36
C VAL A 241 -5.18 -16.74 -1.15
N ILE A 242 -4.64 -16.64 -2.37
CA ILE A 242 -4.18 -17.81 -3.13
C ILE A 242 -2.71 -17.68 -3.46
N GLU A 243 -2.00 -18.83 -3.42
CA GLU A 243 -0.58 -18.90 -3.74
C GLU A 243 -0.34 -19.64 -5.05
N THR A 244 0.54 -19.10 -5.89
CA THR A 244 0.90 -19.66 -7.19
C THR A 244 2.37 -19.43 -7.51
N ASN A 245 2.95 -20.31 -8.35
CA ASN A 245 4.32 -20.17 -8.88
C ASN A 245 4.42 -19.09 -9.99
N GLY A 246 3.36 -18.37 -10.32
CA GLY A 246 3.33 -17.36 -11.38
C GLY A 246 2.57 -17.76 -12.64
N LYS A 247 1.99 -18.96 -12.72
CA LYS A 247 1.12 -19.38 -13.83
C LYS A 247 -0.23 -18.66 -13.81
N ILE A 248 -0.79 -18.49 -12.62
CA ILE A 248 -2.00 -17.70 -12.42
C ILE A 248 -1.52 -16.27 -12.13
N LYS A 249 -1.87 -15.35 -13.00
CA LYS A 249 -1.50 -13.94 -12.83
C LYS A 249 -2.64 -13.19 -12.17
N PRO A 250 -2.34 -12.22 -11.29
CA PRO A 250 -3.37 -11.33 -10.81
C PRO A 250 -4.16 -10.75 -11.99
N SER A 251 -5.46 -10.99 -12.01
CA SER A 251 -6.33 -10.34 -13.00
C SER A 251 -6.43 -8.88 -12.58
N ARG A 252 -5.49 -8.07 -13.03
CA ARG A 252 -5.67 -6.64 -12.96
C ARG A 252 -6.47 -6.26 -14.17
N ASN A 253 -7.60 -5.64 -13.90
CA ASN A 253 -8.31 -4.91 -14.94
C ASN A 253 -7.31 -3.86 -15.46
N LYS A 254 -6.78 -4.10 -16.66
CA LYS A 254 -6.03 -3.07 -17.39
C LYS A 254 -6.99 -1.91 -17.54
N GLY A 255 -6.68 -0.79 -16.86
CA GLY A 255 -7.50 0.39 -16.93
C GLY A 255 -8.37 0.68 -15.70
N LEU A 256 -8.29 -0.11 -14.62
CA LEU A 256 -8.95 0.28 -13.38
C LEU A 256 -8.40 1.64 -12.96
N LEU A 257 -9.30 2.61 -12.73
CA LEU A 257 -8.96 3.92 -12.21
C LEU A 257 -9.64 4.13 -10.87
N ALA A 258 -8.97 4.88 -10.00
CA ALA A 258 -9.52 5.28 -8.71
C ALA A 258 -9.39 6.78 -8.54
N ASP A 259 -10.50 7.44 -8.23
CA ASP A 259 -10.58 8.85 -7.89
C ASP A 259 -10.81 8.97 -6.38
N MET A 260 -9.78 9.37 -5.65
CA MET A 260 -9.79 9.37 -4.19
C MET A 260 -10.20 10.72 -3.59
N HIS A 261 -10.64 11.69 -4.43
CA HIS A 261 -10.99 13.03 -3.99
C HIS A 261 -12.12 13.60 -4.84
N THR A 262 -13.34 13.52 -4.32
CA THR A 262 -14.53 14.12 -4.95
C THR A 262 -15.47 14.71 -3.91
N HIS A 263 -16.24 15.73 -4.32
CA HIS A 263 -17.17 16.45 -3.48
C HIS A 263 -18.60 16.33 -3.97
N SER A 264 -19.55 16.45 -3.05
CA SER A 264 -20.97 16.36 -3.31
C SER A 264 -21.74 17.54 -2.73
N VAL A 265 -23.06 17.53 -2.84
CA VAL A 265 -23.96 18.51 -2.20
C VAL A 265 -23.77 18.63 -0.68
N ASN A 266 -23.00 17.73 -0.07
CA ASN A 266 -22.67 17.81 1.35
C ASN A 266 -21.45 18.71 1.62
N SER A 267 -20.71 19.12 0.58
CA SER A 267 -19.69 20.18 0.64
C SER A 267 -20.34 21.55 0.38
N HIS A 268 -19.89 22.58 1.08
CA HIS A 268 -20.47 23.92 1.03
C HIS A 268 -20.35 24.60 -0.35
N ASP A 269 -19.47 24.11 -1.22
CA ASP A 269 -19.12 24.68 -2.53
C ASP A 269 -19.43 23.72 -3.71
N SER A 270 -20.13 22.62 -3.45
CA SER A 270 -20.60 21.69 -4.48
C SER A 270 -22.13 21.59 -4.50
N GLN A 271 -22.68 21.40 -5.71
CA GLN A 271 -24.12 21.12 -5.93
C GLN A 271 -24.31 19.76 -6.62
N CYS A 272 -23.28 18.94 -6.68
CA CYS A 272 -23.29 17.65 -7.38
C CYS A 272 -23.86 16.57 -6.47
N GLU A 273 -24.94 15.93 -6.88
CA GLU A 273 -25.42 14.73 -6.20
C GLU A 273 -24.38 13.60 -6.31
N ILE A 274 -24.21 12.80 -5.24
CA ILE A 274 -23.26 11.67 -5.23
C ILE A 274 -23.58 10.69 -6.37
N GLU A 275 -24.85 10.52 -6.68
CA GLU A 275 -25.26 9.63 -7.78
C GLU A 275 -24.85 10.17 -9.15
N ASP A 276 -24.94 11.46 -9.41
CA ASP A 276 -24.49 12.09 -10.65
C ASP A 276 -22.97 11.99 -10.79
N MET A 277 -22.24 12.15 -9.69
CA MET A 277 -20.81 11.91 -9.65
C MET A 277 -20.49 10.45 -9.99
N CYS A 278 -21.21 9.49 -9.41
CA CYS A 278 -21.05 8.06 -9.68
C CYS A 278 -21.25 7.73 -11.18
N LEU A 279 -22.31 8.24 -11.78
CA LEU A 279 -22.59 8.01 -13.20
C LEU A 279 -21.49 8.59 -14.09
N SER A 280 -21.03 9.80 -13.80
CA SER A 280 -19.93 10.43 -14.54
C SER A 280 -18.60 9.69 -14.39
N GLN A 281 -18.28 9.17 -13.19
CA GLN A 281 -17.10 8.33 -12.97
C GLN A 281 -17.16 7.07 -13.85
N LEU A 282 -18.30 6.38 -13.86
CA LEU A 282 -18.51 5.18 -14.69
C LEU A 282 -18.39 5.46 -16.18
N GLU A 283 -18.96 6.56 -16.68
CA GLU A 283 -18.84 6.97 -18.09
C GLU A 283 -17.38 7.23 -18.50
N ARG A 284 -16.54 7.65 -17.56
CA ARG A 284 -15.12 7.91 -17.79
C ARG A 284 -14.23 6.69 -17.54
N GLY A 285 -14.82 5.54 -17.18
CA GLY A 285 -14.10 4.31 -16.90
C GLY A 285 -13.40 4.30 -15.53
N THR A 286 -13.85 5.12 -14.58
CA THR A 286 -13.37 5.10 -13.20
C THR A 286 -14.34 4.25 -12.38
N GLU A 287 -13.86 3.09 -11.93
CA GLU A 287 -14.69 2.10 -11.24
C GLU A 287 -14.59 2.19 -9.71
N ILE A 288 -13.65 2.98 -9.20
CA ILE A 288 -13.46 3.21 -7.76
C ILE A 288 -13.41 4.70 -7.52
N PHE A 289 -14.24 5.22 -6.62
CA PHE A 289 -14.10 6.60 -6.21
C PHE A 289 -14.54 6.82 -4.76
N ALA A 290 -13.91 7.81 -4.10
CA ALA A 290 -14.22 8.20 -2.75
C ALA A 290 -15.01 9.53 -2.77
N VAL A 291 -16.06 9.57 -1.97
CA VAL A 291 -16.75 10.80 -1.62
C VAL A 291 -16.08 11.35 -0.38
N THR A 292 -15.42 12.49 -0.52
CA THR A 292 -14.55 13.10 0.51
C THR A 292 -14.93 14.54 0.75
N ASP A 293 -16.21 14.74 1.08
CA ASP A 293 -16.76 16.07 1.30
C ASP A 293 -15.98 16.86 2.36
N HIS A 294 -15.96 18.17 2.21
CA HIS A 294 -15.26 19.09 3.11
C HIS A 294 -15.72 18.98 4.56
N CYS A 295 -14.75 18.84 5.43
CA CYS A 295 -14.90 19.01 6.86
C CYS A 295 -13.90 20.05 7.37
N ASP A 296 -14.26 21.31 7.22
CA ASP A 296 -13.47 22.46 7.62
C ASP A 296 -13.61 22.71 9.12
N ILE A 297 -12.74 22.09 9.92
CA ILE A 297 -12.85 22.12 11.40
C ILE A 297 -12.83 23.54 11.96
N TYR A 298 -12.14 24.49 11.31
CA TYR A 298 -12.11 25.88 11.77
C TYR A 298 -13.51 26.53 11.84
N SER A 299 -14.46 26.05 11.05
CA SER A 299 -15.82 26.57 10.95
C SER A 299 -16.83 25.93 11.93
N HIS A 300 -16.42 24.97 12.76
CA HIS A 300 -17.28 24.14 13.61
C HIS A 300 -18.22 24.94 14.56
N LYS A 301 -17.89 26.18 14.88
CA LYS A 301 -18.73 27.04 15.73
C LYS A 301 -19.85 27.75 14.97
N ASP A 302 -19.67 27.90 13.67
CA ASP A 302 -20.54 28.67 12.81
C ASP A 302 -21.43 27.77 11.94
N TYR A 303 -20.98 26.55 11.67
CA TYR A 303 -21.65 25.56 10.80
C TYR A 303 -21.66 24.17 11.41
N ASP A 304 -22.68 23.39 11.06
CA ASP A 304 -22.72 21.96 11.35
C ASP A 304 -21.81 21.21 10.39
N ILE A 305 -20.67 20.75 10.90
CA ILE A 305 -19.67 20.00 10.12
C ILE A 305 -19.92 18.48 10.15
N TYR A 306 -20.83 17.97 11.01
CA TYR A 306 -21.04 16.53 11.22
C TYR A 306 -22.15 15.93 10.36
N THR A 307 -23.29 16.62 10.28
CA THR A 307 -24.46 16.14 9.53
C THR A 307 -24.16 15.93 8.04
N PRO A 308 -23.49 16.84 7.33
CA PRO A 308 -23.15 16.63 5.92
C PRO A 308 -22.32 15.36 5.69
N ILE A 309 -21.29 15.12 6.49
CA ILE A 309 -20.42 13.94 6.37
C ILE A 309 -21.20 12.65 6.67
N THR A 310 -22.07 12.67 7.67
CA THR A 310 -22.95 11.54 7.99
C THR A 310 -23.91 11.23 6.83
N ASN A 311 -24.49 12.25 6.20
CA ASN A 311 -25.38 12.10 5.04
C ASN A 311 -24.64 11.53 3.83
N ALA A 312 -23.43 12.00 3.57
CA ALA A 312 -22.57 11.47 2.51
C ALA A 312 -22.29 9.97 2.72
N GLY A 313 -21.86 9.57 3.92
CA GLY A 313 -21.61 8.17 4.26
C GLY A 313 -22.85 7.27 4.09
N ASN A 314 -24.02 7.72 4.55
CA ASN A 314 -25.28 6.99 4.38
C ASN A 314 -25.69 6.87 2.90
N THR A 315 -25.41 7.88 2.09
CA THR A 315 -25.70 7.86 0.65
C THR A 315 -24.74 6.90 -0.08
N VAL A 316 -23.47 6.90 0.28
CA VAL A 316 -22.47 5.94 -0.26
C VAL A 316 -22.92 4.50 -0.01
N LEU A 317 -23.41 4.17 1.20
CA LEU A 317 -23.91 2.82 1.50
C LEU A 317 -25.07 2.43 0.59
N LYS A 318 -26.08 3.31 0.41
CA LYS A 318 -27.24 3.06 -0.46
C LYS A 318 -26.83 2.90 -1.92
N LEU A 319 -25.91 3.71 -2.41
CA LEU A 319 -25.46 3.63 -3.81
C LEU A 319 -24.59 2.40 -4.06
N ASN A 320 -23.82 1.92 -3.08
CA ASN A 320 -23.11 0.65 -3.18
C ASN A 320 -24.09 -0.54 -3.30
N GLU A 321 -25.27 -0.50 -2.66
CA GLU A 321 -26.32 -1.50 -2.88
C GLU A 321 -26.88 -1.43 -4.30
N LYS A 322 -27.07 -0.22 -4.84
CA LYS A 322 -27.65 0.01 -6.17
C LYS A 322 -26.68 -0.30 -7.32
N TYR A 323 -25.41 0.09 -7.17
CA TYR A 323 -24.39 0.01 -8.23
C TYR A 323 -23.30 -1.02 -7.94
N GLY A 324 -23.39 -1.76 -6.82
CA GLY A 324 -22.44 -2.80 -6.46
C GLY A 324 -22.20 -3.80 -7.58
N GLY A 325 -20.92 -4.03 -7.91
CA GLY A 325 -20.50 -4.82 -9.07
C GLY A 325 -20.21 -4.01 -10.34
N LYS A 326 -20.61 -2.73 -10.42
CA LYS A 326 -20.24 -1.81 -11.50
C LYS A 326 -19.18 -0.80 -11.05
N CYS A 327 -19.31 -0.29 -9.82
CA CYS A 327 -18.33 0.60 -9.21
C CYS A 327 -18.25 0.35 -7.70
N LEU A 328 -17.15 0.78 -7.10
CA LEU A 328 -16.91 0.78 -5.67
C LEU A 328 -16.91 2.23 -5.18
N LEU A 329 -17.97 2.64 -4.48
CA LEU A 329 -18.03 3.92 -3.79
C LEU A 329 -17.42 3.76 -2.40
N LEU A 330 -16.54 4.68 -2.04
CA LEU A 330 -15.82 4.70 -0.78
C LEU A 330 -16.26 5.89 0.05
N SER A 331 -16.49 5.67 1.34
CA SER A 331 -16.84 6.71 2.28
C SER A 331 -15.57 7.37 2.80
N GLY A 332 -15.47 8.69 2.67
CA GLY A 332 -14.35 9.46 3.15
C GLY A 332 -14.73 10.82 3.69
N ALA A 333 -13.74 11.59 4.08
CA ALA A 333 -13.84 13.00 4.41
C ALA A 333 -12.52 13.70 4.08
N GLU A 334 -12.58 14.94 3.60
CA GLU A 334 -11.44 15.82 3.55
C GLU A 334 -11.47 16.71 4.79
N ILE A 335 -10.60 16.41 5.76
CA ILE A 335 -10.54 17.11 7.05
C ILE A 335 -9.45 18.16 7.02
N SER A 336 -9.84 19.42 7.13
CA SER A 336 -8.93 20.55 7.19
C SER A 336 -8.82 21.14 8.59
N GLU A 337 -7.68 21.79 8.90
CA GLU A 337 -7.38 22.51 10.16
C GLU A 337 -7.69 21.74 11.47
N GLY A 338 -7.73 20.40 11.43
CA GLY A 338 -7.96 19.58 12.61
C GLY A 338 -6.94 19.84 13.73
N PHE A 339 -5.72 20.21 13.38
CA PHE A 339 -4.64 20.56 14.31
C PHE A 339 -4.89 21.86 15.10
N TRP A 340 -5.84 22.70 14.68
CA TRP A 340 -6.25 23.87 15.46
C TRP A 340 -7.25 23.52 16.56
N PHE A 341 -8.08 22.47 16.35
CA PHE A 341 -9.17 22.08 17.24
C PHE A 341 -9.21 20.55 17.41
N MET A 342 -8.24 20.02 18.13
CA MET A 342 -8.01 18.57 18.25
C MET A 342 -9.18 17.79 18.86
N GLU A 343 -10.02 18.43 19.69
CA GLU A 343 -11.22 17.79 20.23
C GLU A 343 -12.25 17.53 19.13
N GLU A 344 -12.52 18.54 18.30
CA GLU A 344 -13.46 18.43 17.18
C GLU A 344 -12.91 17.51 16.09
N TYR A 345 -11.60 17.57 15.83
CA TYR A 345 -10.92 16.64 14.94
C TYR A 345 -11.14 15.18 15.37
N ARG A 346 -10.96 14.83 16.63
CA ARG A 346 -11.16 13.46 17.12
C ARG A 346 -12.62 13.01 16.97
N LYS A 347 -13.58 13.89 17.28
CA LYS A 347 -15.01 13.61 17.08
C LYS A 347 -15.32 13.31 15.61
N MET A 348 -14.74 14.09 14.69
CA MET A 348 -14.92 13.89 13.26
C MET A 348 -14.21 12.63 12.77
N HIS A 349 -12.96 12.41 13.18
CA HIS A 349 -12.17 11.23 12.83
C HIS A 349 -12.89 9.92 13.21
N ASP A 350 -13.60 9.90 14.34
CA ASP A 350 -14.31 8.73 14.86
C ASP A 350 -15.81 8.70 14.48
N LEU A 351 -16.29 9.65 13.68
CA LEU A 351 -17.71 9.83 13.34
C LEU A 351 -18.28 8.65 12.54
N LEU A 352 -17.51 8.15 11.58
CA LEU A 352 -17.90 7.07 10.66
C LEU A 352 -16.76 6.05 10.51
N PRO A 353 -17.06 4.80 10.10
CA PRO A 353 -16.03 3.86 9.67
C PRO A 353 -15.55 4.23 8.26
N TYR A 354 -14.77 5.30 8.14
CA TYR A 354 -14.25 5.79 6.87
C TYR A 354 -13.43 4.74 6.12
N ASP A 355 -13.54 4.75 4.80
CA ASP A 355 -12.62 4.05 3.91
C ASP A 355 -11.33 4.85 3.72
N VAL A 356 -11.42 6.19 3.71
CA VAL A 356 -10.28 7.09 3.54
C VAL A 356 -10.52 8.42 4.27
N ILE A 357 -9.48 8.98 4.85
CA ILE A 357 -9.45 10.37 5.35
C ILE A 357 -8.32 11.11 4.63
N LEU A 358 -8.68 12.24 4.02
CA LEU A 358 -7.74 13.17 3.44
C LEU A 358 -7.43 14.27 4.49
N GLY A 359 -6.15 14.60 4.64
CA GLY A 359 -5.71 15.73 5.44
C GLY A 359 -5.35 16.91 4.55
N SER A 360 -5.93 18.06 4.79
CA SER A 360 -5.72 19.29 4.01
C SER A 360 -5.50 20.52 4.90
N VAL A 361 -4.93 21.57 4.32
CA VAL A 361 -4.81 22.89 4.91
C VAL A 361 -5.45 23.88 3.96
N HIS A 362 -6.61 24.43 4.34
CA HIS A 362 -7.36 25.44 3.56
C HIS A 362 -7.20 26.84 4.10
N CYS A 363 -7.07 26.96 5.42
CA CYS A 363 -6.77 28.22 6.11
C CYS A 363 -5.35 28.20 6.66
N VAL A 364 -4.64 29.32 6.54
CA VAL A 364 -3.26 29.45 7.00
C VAL A 364 -3.20 30.47 8.14
N ARG A 365 -2.45 30.18 9.19
CA ARG A 365 -2.18 31.12 10.30
C ARG A 365 -1.18 32.19 9.87
N PHE A 366 -1.66 33.22 9.20
CA PHE A 366 -0.83 34.28 8.67
C PHE A 366 -1.45 35.67 8.94
N GLU A 367 -0.74 36.57 9.62
CA GLU A 367 -1.06 37.98 9.85
C GLU A 367 -2.52 38.25 10.28
N GLY A 368 -3.12 37.33 11.05
CA GLY A 368 -4.50 37.44 11.54
C GLY A 368 -5.60 37.04 10.54
N PHE A 369 -5.23 36.54 9.36
CA PHE A 369 -6.18 35.94 8.42
C PHE A 369 -6.84 34.70 9.05
N LYS A 370 -8.17 34.60 8.90
CA LYS A 370 -9.00 33.49 9.39
C LYS A 370 -9.94 32.96 8.31
N MET A 371 -9.57 33.15 7.04
CA MET A 371 -10.37 32.71 5.90
C MET A 371 -9.57 31.75 5.04
N PRO A 372 -10.23 30.86 4.31
CA PRO A 372 -9.57 30.00 3.34
C PRO A 372 -8.81 30.83 2.31
N TYR A 373 -7.68 30.30 1.81
CA TYR A 373 -6.88 30.97 0.77
C TYR A 373 -7.70 31.22 -0.52
N SER A 374 -8.80 30.50 -0.74
CA SER A 374 -9.73 30.74 -1.85
C SER A 374 -10.41 32.11 -1.78
N GLY A 375 -10.60 32.67 -0.57
CA GLY A 375 -11.18 33.97 -0.33
C GLY A 375 -10.17 35.13 -0.26
N ILE A 376 -8.87 34.84 -0.31
CA ILE A 376 -7.81 35.86 -0.20
C ILE A 376 -7.59 36.55 -1.56
N ASP A 377 -7.50 37.87 -1.56
CA ASP A 377 -7.03 38.63 -2.73
C ASP A 377 -5.51 38.77 -2.70
N PHE A 378 -4.83 37.83 -3.35
CA PHE A 378 -3.38 37.83 -3.41
C PHE A 378 -2.79 38.93 -4.31
N SER A 379 -3.61 39.66 -5.08
CA SER A 379 -3.12 40.83 -5.84
C SER A 379 -2.68 41.99 -4.93
N GLU A 380 -3.20 42.01 -3.70
CA GLU A 380 -2.83 43.00 -2.68
C GLU A 380 -1.52 42.65 -1.94
N PHE A 381 -0.98 41.42 -2.15
CA PHE A 381 0.22 40.98 -1.47
C PHE A 381 1.46 41.38 -2.24
N THR A 382 2.45 41.89 -1.52
CA THR A 382 3.82 42.01 -2.07
C THR A 382 4.47 40.63 -2.26
N VAL A 383 5.44 40.54 -3.14
CA VAL A 383 6.18 39.29 -3.36
C VAL A 383 6.75 38.70 -2.05
N PRO A 384 7.37 39.47 -1.14
CA PRO A 384 7.80 38.95 0.16
C PRO A 384 6.65 38.37 1.00
N GLN A 385 5.48 39.01 1.00
CA GLN A 385 4.30 38.50 1.74
C GLN A 385 3.78 37.19 1.16
N ILE A 386 3.79 37.01 -0.18
CA ILE A 386 3.47 35.73 -0.83
C ILE A 386 4.37 34.61 -0.30
N TYR A 387 5.69 34.85 -0.25
CA TYR A 387 6.65 33.86 0.26
C TYR A 387 6.47 33.60 1.76
N SER A 388 6.22 34.63 2.56
CA SER A 388 5.93 34.46 3.99
C SER A 388 4.62 33.71 4.22
N TYR A 389 3.61 33.91 3.39
CA TYR A 389 2.35 33.18 3.43
C TYR A 389 2.55 31.69 3.12
N LEU A 390 3.31 31.38 2.06
CA LEU A 390 3.62 30.01 1.69
C LEU A 390 4.51 29.31 2.73
N ASP A 391 5.40 30.06 3.39
CA ASP A 391 6.21 29.53 4.49
C ASP A 391 5.34 29.09 5.65
N ALA A 392 4.37 29.94 6.05
CA ALA A 392 3.37 29.60 7.08
C ALA A 392 2.45 28.43 6.66
N TYR A 393 2.08 28.35 5.37
CA TYR A 393 1.32 27.21 4.84
C TYR A 393 2.07 25.88 5.04
N PHE A 394 3.34 25.82 4.69
CA PHE A 394 4.14 24.59 4.88
C PHE A 394 4.36 24.28 6.37
N ASP A 395 4.46 25.28 7.25
CA ASP A 395 4.51 25.05 8.70
C ASP A 395 3.21 24.45 9.22
N ASP A 396 2.06 24.90 8.74
CA ASP A 396 0.75 24.35 9.09
C ASP A 396 0.60 22.89 8.56
N VAL A 397 1.09 22.58 7.36
CA VAL A 397 1.15 21.20 6.84
C VAL A 397 2.02 20.32 7.74
N GLU A 398 3.20 20.81 8.16
CA GLU A 398 4.06 20.06 9.07
C GLU A 398 3.40 19.83 10.45
N GLU A 399 2.69 20.80 10.99
CA GLU A 399 1.98 20.65 12.26
C GLU A 399 0.82 19.67 12.14
N MET A 400 0.04 19.74 11.05
CA MET A 400 -1.00 18.75 10.74
C MET A 400 -0.41 17.34 10.70
N LEU A 401 0.68 17.14 9.98
CA LEU A 401 1.37 15.86 9.92
C LEU A 401 1.84 15.34 11.28
N LYS A 402 2.17 16.22 12.22
CA LYS A 402 2.64 15.82 13.57
C LYS A 402 1.49 15.44 14.50
N THR A 403 0.33 16.05 14.35
CA THR A 403 -0.73 16.04 15.36
C THR A 403 -1.98 15.25 14.96
N THR A 404 -2.25 15.07 13.65
CA THR A 404 -3.45 14.40 13.15
C THR A 404 -3.13 13.06 12.47
N ASP A 405 -4.16 12.20 12.34
CA ASP A 405 -4.07 10.88 11.70
C ASP A 405 -4.99 10.84 10.48
N PHE A 406 -4.41 10.68 9.30
CA PHE A 406 -5.11 10.61 8.03
C PHE A 406 -4.34 9.72 7.03
N ASP A 407 -4.99 9.35 5.93
CA ASP A 407 -4.43 8.38 4.98
C ASP A 407 -3.73 9.03 3.79
N VAL A 408 -4.21 10.22 3.37
CA VAL A 408 -3.76 10.90 2.16
C VAL A 408 -3.48 12.37 2.47
N LEU A 409 -2.28 12.84 2.16
CA LEU A 409 -1.97 14.28 2.14
C LEU A 409 -2.52 14.87 0.85
N ALA A 410 -3.60 15.66 0.99
CA ALA A 410 -4.29 16.28 -0.14
C ALA A 410 -3.49 17.46 -0.73
N HIS A 411 -3.54 17.60 -2.04
CA HIS A 411 -3.11 18.75 -2.86
C HIS A 411 -2.03 19.68 -2.26
N LEU A 412 -0.88 19.11 -1.88
CA LEU A 412 0.22 19.76 -1.13
C LEU A 412 0.62 21.17 -1.58
N THR A 413 0.29 21.62 -2.78
CA THR A 413 0.60 22.98 -3.28
C THR A 413 -0.66 23.75 -3.68
N CYS A 414 -1.80 23.46 -3.08
CA CYS A 414 -3.09 24.05 -3.45
C CYS A 414 -3.14 25.58 -3.43
N PRO A 415 -2.47 26.33 -2.53
CA PRO A 415 -2.46 27.79 -2.60
C PRO A 415 -2.01 28.35 -3.96
N LEU A 416 -1.19 27.61 -4.73
CA LEU A 416 -0.77 28.02 -6.07
C LEU A 416 -1.93 28.09 -7.07
N ARG A 417 -3.05 27.35 -6.84
CA ARG A 417 -4.28 27.48 -7.63
C ARG A 417 -4.76 28.92 -7.68
N TYR A 418 -4.61 29.62 -6.57
CA TYR A 418 -5.02 31.01 -6.42
C TYR A 418 -3.85 31.95 -6.72
N ILE A 419 -2.72 31.82 -6.07
CA ILE A 419 -1.56 32.72 -6.24
C ILE A 419 -1.13 32.77 -7.70
N THR A 420 -0.80 31.62 -8.28
CA THR A 420 -0.32 31.55 -9.68
C THR A 420 -1.49 31.44 -10.67
N GLY A 421 -2.46 30.57 -10.39
CA GLY A 421 -3.55 30.29 -11.33
C GLY A 421 -4.52 31.45 -11.52
N LYS A 422 -4.97 32.09 -10.44
CA LYS A 422 -5.92 33.20 -10.48
C LYS A 422 -5.26 34.56 -10.68
N TYR A 423 -4.18 34.82 -9.96
CA TYR A 423 -3.53 36.15 -9.95
C TYR A 423 -2.26 36.23 -10.79
N GLY A 424 -1.81 35.14 -11.40
CA GLY A 424 -0.65 35.12 -12.30
C GLY A 424 0.70 35.38 -11.60
N ILE A 425 0.76 35.24 -10.27
CA ILE A 425 1.98 35.50 -9.50
C ILE A 425 2.87 34.26 -9.56
N ASN A 426 4.04 34.39 -10.17
CA ASN A 426 5.00 33.30 -10.25
C ASN A 426 5.68 33.07 -8.91
N VAL A 427 5.70 31.81 -8.48
CA VAL A 427 6.34 31.35 -7.24
C VAL A 427 7.48 30.38 -7.56
N ASP A 428 8.65 30.63 -6.98
CA ASP A 428 9.77 29.70 -7.00
C ASP A 428 9.70 28.78 -5.76
N LEU A 429 9.22 27.56 -5.95
CA LEU A 429 9.07 26.56 -4.88
C LEU A 429 10.43 26.05 -4.35
N ASN A 430 11.55 26.27 -5.06
CA ASN A 430 12.87 25.85 -4.56
C ASN A 430 13.22 26.56 -3.24
N ARG A 431 12.63 27.71 -2.95
CA ARG A 431 12.80 28.39 -1.66
C ARG A 431 12.28 27.58 -0.47
N PHE A 432 11.36 26.67 -0.72
CA PHE A 432 10.75 25.80 0.30
C PHE A 432 11.29 24.36 0.22
N ASP A 433 12.35 24.12 -0.54
CA ASP A 433 12.87 22.78 -0.82
C ASP A 433 13.13 21.97 0.47
N GLY A 434 13.67 22.60 1.50
CA GLY A 434 13.91 21.99 2.80
C GLY A 434 12.62 21.52 3.47
N LYS A 435 11.61 22.39 3.59
CA LYS A 435 10.30 22.06 4.20
C LYS A 435 9.57 20.98 3.40
N ILE A 436 9.50 21.14 2.09
CA ILE A 436 8.88 20.15 1.20
C ILE A 436 9.57 18.78 1.37
N THR A 437 10.89 18.75 1.42
CA THR A 437 11.65 17.50 1.63
C THR A 437 11.32 16.84 2.97
N GLU A 438 11.22 17.59 4.06
CA GLU A 438 10.85 17.06 5.38
C GLU A 438 9.40 16.59 5.45
N ILE A 439 8.47 17.28 4.79
CA ILE A 439 7.08 16.83 4.62
C ILE A 439 7.06 15.48 3.90
N LEU A 440 7.75 15.36 2.76
CA LEU A 440 7.80 14.13 1.97
C LEU A 440 8.41 12.97 2.76
N LYS A 441 9.50 13.18 3.49
CA LYS A 441 10.08 12.17 4.39
C LYS A 441 9.12 11.75 5.49
N THR A 442 8.38 12.71 6.04
CA THR A 442 7.41 12.46 7.11
C THR A 442 6.26 11.59 6.64
N ILE A 443 5.65 11.88 5.49
CA ILE A 443 4.57 11.05 4.93
C ILE A 443 5.08 9.65 4.57
N ILE A 444 6.27 9.52 4.00
CA ILE A 444 6.89 8.22 3.72
C ILE A 444 7.06 7.41 5.01
N LYS A 445 7.61 8.02 6.06
CA LYS A 445 7.82 7.38 7.36
C LYS A 445 6.51 6.95 8.02
N LYS A 446 5.47 7.76 7.91
CA LYS A 446 4.14 7.50 8.50
C LYS A 446 3.29 6.55 7.65
N GLY A 447 3.64 6.30 6.39
CA GLY A 447 2.82 5.52 5.46
C GLY A 447 1.58 6.28 4.98
N ILE A 448 1.66 7.61 4.93
CA ILE A 448 0.62 8.50 4.38
C ILE A 448 0.85 8.62 2.87
N ALA A 449 -0.21 8.51 2.08
CA ALA A 449 -0.14 8.69 0.64
C ALA A 449 0.01 10.18 0.26
N LEU A 450 0.70 10.44 -0.85
CA LEU A 450 0.70 11.74 -1.48
C LEU A 450 -0.36 11.77 -2.58
N GLU A 451 -1.27 12.72 -2.52
CA GLU A 451 -2.23 12.93 -3.60
C GLU A 451 -1.57 13.56 -4.82
N VAL A 452 -1.96 13.11 -6.00
CA VAL A 452 -1.79 13.81 -7.27
C VAL A 452 -3.13 14.42 -7.63
N ASN A 453 -3.35 15.64 -7.22
CA ASN A 453 -4.60 16.37 -7.46
C ASN A 453 -4.57 16.97 -8.87
N THR A 454 -5.50 16.51 -9.71
CA THR A 454 -5.51 16.83 -11.14
C THR A 454 -6.23 18.14 -11.47
N SER A 455 -7.01 18.72 -10.53
CA SER A 455 -7.67 20.01 -10.74
C SER A 455 -6.67 21.16 -11.01
N GLY A 456 -5.42 20.99 -10.59
CA GLY A 456 -4.33 21.92 -10.88
C GLY A 456 -4.05 22.10 -12.37
N TYR A 457 -4.29 21.08 -13.22
CA TYR A 457 -4.04 21.20 -14.66
C TYR A 457 -4.88 22.31 -15.32
N ALA A 458 -6.06 22.56 -14.83
CA ALA A 458 -6.93 23.64 -15.32
C ALA A 458 -6.38 25.03 -14.95
N SER A 459 -5.84 25.19 -13.74
CA SER A 459 -5.44 26.49 -13.17
C SER A 459 -3.95 26.82 -13.37
N ILE A 460 -3.05 25.90 -12.97
CA ILE A 460 -1.60 26.13 -12.96
C ILE A 460 -0.84 25.29 -14.03
N LYS A 461 -1.56 24.55 -14.87
CA LYS A 461 -1.03 23.68 -15.96
C LYS A 461 -0.20 22.50 -15.48
N ASP A 462 -0.26 22.16 -14.19
CA ASP A 462 0.37 21.01 -13.56
C ASP A 462 -0.56 20.44 -12.48
N SER A 463 -0.22 19.26 -11.95
CA SER A 463 -0.91 18.70 -10.77
C SER A 463 -0.51 19.44 -9.48
N MET A 464 -1.23 19.18 -8.40
CA MET A 464 -0.87 19.63 -7.05
C MET A 464 -0.60 18.41 -6.16
N PRO A 465 0.67 18.14 -5.77
CA PRO A 465 1.86 18.88 -6.19
C PRO A 465 2.27 18.61 -7.64
N GLY A 466 3.07 19.54 -8.20
CA GLY A 466 3.58 19.47 -9.56
C GLY A 466 4.66 18.38 -9.73
N ARG A 467 5.04 18.15 -11.00
CA ARG A 467 5.95 17.08 -11.40
C ARG A 467 7.28 17.06 -10.62
N GLU A 468 7.86 18.21 -10.32
CA GLU A 468 9.17 18.28 -9.64
C GLU A 468 9.10 17.71 -8.22
N ILE A 469 8.02 18.01 -7.48
CA ILE A 469 7.80 17.47 -6.13
C ILE A 469 7.48 15.97 -6.21
N LEU A 470 6.72 15.52 -7.21
CA LEU A 470 6.45 14.09 -7.44
C LEU A 470 7.73 13.31 -7.75
N GLN A 471 8.64 13.89 -8.55
CA GLN A 471 9.95 13.33 -8.84
C GLN A 471 10.78 13.21 -7.55
N LYS A 472 10.83 14.28 -6.75
CA LYS A 472 11.51 14.30 -5.44
C LYS A 472 10.93 13.26 -4.48
N TYR A 473 9.60 13.12 -4.43
CA TYR A 473 8.94 12.09 -3.61
C TYR A 473 9.39 10.69 -4.00
N PHE A 474 9.42 10.38 -5.30
CA PHE A 474 9.89 9.11 -5.82
C PHE A 474 11.37 8.86 -5.48
N GLU A 475 12.25 9.85 -5.71
CA GLU A 475 13.68 9.75 -5.40
C GLU A 475 13.97 9.59 -3.91
N THR A 476 13.11 10.14 -3.05
CA THR A 476 13.19 9.97 -1.58
C THR A 476 12.68 8.59 -1.12
N GLY A 477 12.17 7.76 -2.04
CA GLY A 477 11.65 6.41 -1.76
C GLY A 477 10.14 6.37 -1.53
N GLY A 478 9.42 7.45 -1.88
CA GLY A 478 7.96 7.49 -1.85
C GLY A 478 7.35 6.67 -2.98
N TYR A 479 6.31 5.93 -2.69
CA TYR A 479 5.60 5.09 -3.66
C TYR A 479 4.08 5.17 -3.53
N LEU A 480 3.59 5.59 -2.37
CA LEU A 480 2.16 5.58 -2.04
C LEU A 480 1.50 6.84 -2.64
N ILE A 481 0.96 6.72 -3.84
CA ILE A 481 0.36 7.80 -4.63
C ILE A 481 -1.12 7.51 -4.85
N THR A 482 -1.99 8.50 -4.60
CA THR A 482 -3.39 8.50 -5.01
C THR A 482 -3.62 9.50 -6.15
N LEU A 483 -4.69 9.29 -6.94
CA LEU A 483 -5.22 10.32 -7.83
C LEU A 483 -6.46 10.94 -7.19
N GLY A 484 -6.61 12.24 -7.31
CA GLY A 484 -7.80 12.98 -6.93
C GLY A 484 -8.17 13.98 -8.02
N SER A 485 -9.44 13.96 -8.47
CA SER A 485 -9.93 14.99 -9.39
C SER A 485 -10.33 16.27 -8.66
N ASP A 486 -10.65 16.17 -7.38
CA ASP A 486 -11.17 17.28 -6.56
C ASP A 486 -12.41 17.88 -7.25
N ALA A 487 -13.24 16.97 -7.81
CA ALA A 487 -14.38 17.36 -8.62
C ALA A 487 -15.56 17.78 -7.73
N HIS A 488 -16.03 19.01 -7.91
CA HIS A 488 -17.22 19.59 -7.28
C HIS A 488 -18.45 19.55 -8.21
N ILE A 489 -18.26 19.16 -9.45
CA ILE A 489 -19.32 18.94 -10.46
C ILE A 489 -19.01 17.69 -11.27
N ALA A 490 -20.03 16.94 -11.64
CA ALA A 490 -19.89 15.65 -12.30
C ALA A 490 -19.03 15.69 -13.57
N VAL A 491 -19.09 16.78 -14.35
CA VAL A 491 -18.29 16.93 -15.58
C VAL A 491 -16.78 16.96 -15.34
N ASN A 492 -16.33 17.23 -14.12
CA ASN A 492 -14.92 17.26 -13.75
C ASN A 492 -14.43 15.92 -13.13
N ALA A 493 -15.30 14.94 -12.96
CA ALA A 493 -14.95 13.63 -12.45
C ALA A 493 -13.76 13.04 -13.23
N SER A 494 -12.72 12.57 -12.52
CA SER A 494 -11.49 11.98 -13.08
C SER A 494 -10.82 12.81 -14.20
N SER A 495 -11.03 14.14 -14.21
CA SER A 495 -10.44 15.02 -15.23
C SER A 495 -8.92 14.95 -15.19
N ASP A 496 -8.29 14.93 -16.39
CA ASP A 496 -6.83 14.95 -16.59
C ASP A 496 -6.06 13.73 -16.01
N PHE A 497 -6.73 12.66 -15.57
CA PHE A 497 -6.08 11.44 -15.06
C PHE A 497 -5.09 10.86 -16.08
N ALA A 498 -5.40 10.89 -17.36
CA ALA A 498 -4.48 10.42 -18.41
C ALA A 498 -3.15 11.21 -18.42
N LYS A 499 -3.18 12.53 -18.15
CA LYS A 499 -1.98 13.36 -18.03
C LYS A 499 -1.18 13.02 -16.79
N ALA A 500 -1.86 12.88 -15.64
CA ALA A 500 -1.24 12.49 -14.36
C ALA A 500 -0.55 11.12 -14.49
N LEU A 501 -1.25 10.10 -14.99
CA LEU A 501 -0.70 8.77 -15.22
C LEU A 501 0.51 8.77 -16.15
N LYS A 502 0.48 9.58 -17.22
CA LYS A 502 1.63 9.72 -18.13
C LYS A 502 2.82 10.34 -17.41
N THR A 503 2.60 11.30 -16.52
CA THR A 503 3.66 11.93 -15.71
C THR A 503 4.23 10.93 -14.71
N LEU A 504 3.38 10.23 -13.95
CA LEU A 504 3.79 9.21 -12.98
C LEU A 504 4.62 8.09 -13.62
N LYS A 505 4.17 7.56 -14.77
CA LYS A 505 4.93 6.56 -15.55
C LYS A 505 6.31 7.06 -15.97
N LYS A 506 6.43 8.32 -16.42
CA LYS A 506 7.70 8.92 -16.80
C LYS A 506 8.66 9.10 -15.63
N ILE A 507 8.13 9.39 -14.43
CA ILE A 507 8.92 9.47 -13.19
C ILE A 507 9.43 8.08 -12.80
N GLY A 508 8.62 7.02 -13.00
CA GLY A 508 8.99 5.64 -12.68
C GLY A 508 7.99 4.91 -11.78
N PHE A 509 6.91 5.57 -11.37
CA PHE A 509 5.84 4.92 -10.61
C PHE A 509 5.23 3.77 -11.41
N LYS A 510 4.95 2.67 -10.73
CA LYS A 510 4.33 1.45 -11.31
C LYS A 510 2.90 1.26 -10.87
N ASN A 511 2.51 1.91 -9.77
CA ASN A 511 1.20 1.77 -9.16
C ASN A 511 0.67 3.13 -8.71
N ILE A 512 -0.65 3.25 -8.68
CA ILE A 512 -1.40 4.18 -7.86
C ILE A 512 -2.17 3.39 -6.81
N PHE A 513 -2.73 4.07 -5.81
CA PHE A 513 -3.40 3.41 -4.70
C PHE A 513 -4.79 4.00 -4.48
N TYR A 514 -5.71 3.16 -3.98
CA TYR A 514 -6.96 3.59 -3.35
C TYR A 514 -7.01 3.05 -1.92
N PHE A 515 -7.82 3.67 -1.09
CA PHE A 515 -7.98 3.24 0.29
C PHE A 515 -9.37 2.62 0.49
N LYS A 516 -9.44 1.54 1.26
CA LYS A 516 -10.67 0.92 1.73
C LYS A 516 -10.48 0.49 3.17
N SER A 517 -11.41 0.89 4.06
CA SER A 517 -11.29 0.66 5.51
C SER A 517 -9.91 1.12 6.03
N ARG A 518 -9.46 2.30 5.60
CA ARG A 518 -8.19 2.94 5.95
C ARG A 518 -6.94 2.13 5.54
N LYS A 519 -7.07 1.20 4.60
CA LYS A 519 -5.97 0.37 4.08
C LYS A 519 -5.73 0.65 2.61
N ALA A 520 -4.46 0.83 2.25
CA ALA A 520 -4.05 1.08 0.87
C ALA A 520 -4.13 -0.19 0.02
N HIS A 521 -4.74 -0.06 -1.16
CA HIS A 521 -4.84 -1.09 -2.19
C HIS A 521 -4.23 -0.56 -3.48
N GLN A 522 -3.37 -1.34 -4.11
CA GLN A 522 -2.64 -0.89 -5.29
C GLN A 522 -3.38 -1.18 -6.60
N ILE A 523 -3.20 -0.29 -7.57
CA ILE A 523 -3.63 -0.42 -8.97
C ILE A 523 -2.40 -0.20 -9.85
N ALA A 524 -2.09 -1.12 -10.77
CA ALA A 524 -0.99 -0.94 -11.72
C ALA A 524 -1.33 0.12 -12.78
N ILE A 525 -0.36 0.91 -13.14
CA ILE A 525 -0.50 1.95 -14.16
C ILE A 525 0.44 1.74 -15.34
#